data_5522809c0616840617c130e0d83a51b2
#
_entry.id   5522809c0616840617c130e0d83a51b2
#
_cell.length_a   1.000
_cell.length_b   1.000
_cell.length_c   1.000
_cell.angle_alpha   90.00
_cell.angle_beta   90.00
_cell.angle_gamma   90.00
#
_symmetry.space_group_name_H-M   'P 1'
#
loop_
_entity.id
_entity.type
_entity.pdbx_description
1 polymer ?
#
loop_
_entity_poly.entity_id
_entity_poly.type
_entity_poly.pdbx_seq_one_letter_code
_entity_poly.pdbx_strand_id
1 'polypeptide(L)' 'MFVKNIVDVAVSDMHGNVTALNSDGTGNMVFDGVLKNTPYVLLNEKVTKLEISLGKLSIYISE' A
#
# COMPACT_ATOMS: atom_id res chain seq x y z
N MET A 1 -5.01 10.67 -3.45
CA MET A 1 -3.67 10.11 -3.54
C MET A 1 -3.75 8.68 -4.04
N PHE A 2 -2.85 8.32 -4.94
CA PHE A 2 -2.78 6.97 -5.48
C PHE A 2 -1.57 6.25 -4.91
N VAL A 3 -1.59 4.93 -4.97
CA VAL A 3 -0.47 4.12 -4.48
C VAL A 3 0.85 4.54 -5.14
N LYS A 4 0.83 4.85 -6.43
CA LYS A 4 2.04 5.28 -7.15
C LYS A 4 2.68 6.53 -6.55
N ASN A 5 1.88 7.43 -5.97
CA ASN A 5 2.42 8.65 -5.37
C ASN A 5 3.30 8.32 -4.16
N ILE A 6 2.93 7.29 -3.41
CA ILE A 6 3.70 6.84 -2.24
C ILE A 6 4.94 6.09 -2.71
N VAL A 7 4.79 5.21 -3.69
CA VAL A 7 5.90 4.43 -4.23
C VAL A 7 6.97 5.35 -4.82
N ASP A 8 6.55 6.43 -5.48
CA ASP A 8 7.48 7.37 -6.11
C ASP A 8 8.39 8.07 -5.10
N VAL A 9 7.90 8.31 -3.89
CA VAL A 9 8.68 9.03 -2.87
C VAL A 9 9.31 8.09 -1.84
N ALA A 10 9.02 6.80 -1.90
CA ALA A 10 9.59 5.84 -0.96
C ALA A 10 11.08 5.65 -1.23
N VAL A 11 11.86 5.45 -0.16
CA VAL A 11 13.28 5.11 -0.34
C VAL A 11 13.39 3.70 -0.93
N SER A 12 14.54 3.40 -1.55
CA SER A 12 14.70 2.21 -2.39
C SER A 12 14.50 0.89 -1.64
N ASP A 13 14.73 0.87 -0.33
CA ASP A 13 14.61 -0.35 0.49
C ASP A 13 13.47 -0.27 1.50
N MET A 14 12.57 0.69 1.37
CA MET A 14 11.45 0.80 2.30
C MET A 14 10.49 -0.37 2.15
N HIS A 15 10.22 -1.04 3.27
CA HIS A 15 9.26 -2.14 3.32
C HIS A 15 7.87 -1.64 3.68
N GLY A 16 6.87 -2.31 3.14
CA GLY A 16 5.49 -1.99 3.46
C GLY A 16 4.55 -3.02 2.88
N ASN A 17 3.28 -2.72 2.95
CA ASN A 17 2.26 -3.61 2.40
C ASN A 17 1.09 -2.81 1.85
N VAL A 18 0.32 -3.45 0.99
CA VAL A 18 -0.92 -2.89 0.45
C VAL A 18 -2.05 -3.84 0.83
N THR A 19 -3.08 -3.30 1.47
CA THR A 19 -4.24 -4.06 1.93
C THR A 19 -5.50 -3.50 1.28
N ALA A 20 -6.28 -4.35 0.64
CA ALA A 20 -7.57 -3.97 0.06
C ALA A 20 -8.63 -4.12 1.14
N LEU A 21 -9.37 -3.05 1.41
CA LEU A 21 -10.42 -3.04 2.42
C LEU A 21 -11.75 -3.39 1.79
N ASN A 22 -12.46 -4.33 2.41
CA ASN A 22 -13.80 -4.70 2.00
C ASN A 22 -14.84 -3.77 2.62
N SER A 23 -16.06 -3.79 2.12
CA SER A 23 -17.13 -2.94 2.61
C SER A 23 -17.53 -3.25 4.06
N ASP A 24 -17.24 -4.46 4.54
CA ASP A 24 -17.56 -4.88 5.91
C ASP A 24 -16.45 -4.54 6.92
N GLY A 25 -15.40 -3.86 6.48
CA GLY A 25 -14.30 -3.47 7.35
C GLY A 25 -13.15 -4.47 7.45
N THR A 26 -13.31 -5.66 6.85
CA THR A 26 -12.20 -6.61 6.77
C THR A 26 -11.27 -6.21 5.62
N GLY A 27 -10.06 -6.76 5.60
CA GLY A 27 -9.10 -6.45 4.58
C GLY A 27 -8.30 -7.67 4.15
N ASN A 28 -7.82 -7.62 2.91
CA ASN A 28 -6.94 -8.65 2.37
C ASN A 28 -5.64 -8.00 1.95
N MET A 29 -4.52 -8.50 2.48
CA MET A 29 -3.21 -8.03 2.06
C MET A 29 -2.95 -8.52 0.64
N VAL A 30 -2.75 -7.59 -0.28
CA VAL A 30 -2.53 -7.92 -1.69
C VAL A 30 -1.08 -7.78 -2.11
N PHE A 31 -0.25 -7.16 -1.29
CA PHE A 31 1.18 -7.04 -1.53
C PHE A 31 1.91 -6.81 -0.21
N ASP A 32 3.08 -7.44 -0.03
CA ASP A 32 3.94 -7.23 1.12
C ASP A 32 5.39 -7.36 0.64
N GLY A 33 6.20 -6.37 0.94
CA GLY A 33 7.60 -6.38 0.54
C GLY A 33 8.16 -4.97 0.39
N VAL A 34 9.15 -4.83 -0.48
CA VAL A 34 9.76 -3.53 -0.77
C VAL A 34 8.77 -2.73 -1.62
N LEU A 35 8.44 -1.51 -1.16
CA LEU A 35 7.41 -0.70 -1.82
C LEU A 35 7.71 -0.41 -3.29
N LYS A 36 8.98 -0.24 -3.65
CA LYS A 36 9.36 -0.01 -5.05
C LYS A 36 9.03 -1.19 -5.96
N ASN A 37 8.77 -2.37 -5.37
CA ASN A 37 8.41 -3.58 -6.13
C ASN A 37 6.89 -3.78 -6.19
N THR A 38 6.10 -2.79 -5.76
CA THR A 38 4.64 -2.89 -5.81
C THR A 38 4.18 -3.22 -7.23
N PRO A 39 3.31 -4.24 -7.38
CA PRO A 39 2.82 -4.62 -8.70
C PRO A 39 2.17 -3.46 -9.44
N TYR A 40 2.41 -3.40 -10.73
CA TYR A 40 1.91 -2.33 -11.58
C TYR A 40 0.40 -2.12 -11.44
N VAL A 41 -0.35 -3.21 -11.33
CA VAL A 41 -1.83 -3.13 -11.25
C VAL A 41 -2.31 -2.41 -10.01
N LEU A 42 -1.49 -2.29 -8.96
CA LEU A 42 -1.88 -1.61 -7.73
C LEU A 42 -1.55 -0.12 -7.75
N LEU A 43 -0.71 0.34 -8.66
CA LEU A 43 -0.20 1.71 -8.63
C LEU A 43 -1.27 2.77 -8.85
N ASN A 44 -2.33 2.44 -9.58
CA ASN A 44 -3.41 3.38 -9.86
C ASN A 44 -4.58 3.28 -8.87
N GLU A 45 -4.44 2.46 -7.81
CA GLU A 45 -5.47 2.35 -6.80
C GLU A 45 -5.45 3.56 -5.87
N LYS A 46 -6.63 4.01 -5.47
CA LYS A 46 -6.76 5.13 -4.54
C LYS A 46 -6.43 4.69 -3.13
N VAL A 47 -5.61 5.50 -2.45
CA VAL A 47 -5.27 5.26 -1.05
C VAL A 47 -6.37 5.82 -0.17
N THR A 48 -6.90 4.99 0.73
CA THR A 48 -7.93 5.42 1.69
C THR A 48 -7.36 5.68 3.07
N LYS A 49 -6.23 5.04 3.41
CA LYS A 49 -5.64 5.17 4.74
C LYS A 49 -4.17 4.79 4.68
N LEU A 50 -3.37 5.41 5.53
CA LEU A 50 -1.96 5.08 5.71
C LEU A 50 -1.68 4.85 7.19
N GLU A 51 -0.87 3.85 7.49
CA GLU A 51 -0.38 3.59 8.84
C GLU A 51 1.10 3.27 8.79
N ILE A 52 1.83 3.68 9.83
CA ILE A 52 3.23 3.29 10.01
C ILE A 52 3.32 2.53 11.31
N SER A 53 3.90 1.33 11.26
CA SER A 53 4.08 0.50 12.43
C SER A 53 5.35 -0.32 12.28
N LEU A 54 6.21 -0.30 13.29
CA LEU A 54 7.45 -1.09 13.33
C LEU A 54 8.32 -0.87 12.09
N GLY A 55 8.38 0.37 11.61
CA GLY A 55 9.22 0.72 10.46
C GLY A 55 8.64 0.30 9.12
N LYS A 56 7.39 -0.17 9.08
CA LYS A 56 6.72 -0.55 7.83
C LYS A 56 5.55 0.38 7.56
N LEU A 57 5.35 0.69 6.29
CA LEU A 57 4.22 1.51 5.86
C LEU A 57 3.11 0.60 5.35
N SER A 58 1.92 0.74 5.93
CA SER A 58 0.74 0.02 5.49
C SER A 58 -0.14 0.95 4.68
N ILE A 59 -0.42 0.56 3.44
CA ILE A 59 -1.22 1.33 2.50
C ILE A 59 -2.55 0.60 2.34
N TYR A 60 -3.66 1.31 2.62
CA TYR A 60 -4.99 0.72 2.48
C TYR A 60 -5.67 1.29 1.26
N ILE A 61 -6.27 0.42 0.46
CA ILE A 61 -7.01 0.80 -0.73
C ILE A 61 -8.43 0.24 -0.63
N SER A 62 -9.36 0.86 -1.35
CA SER A 62 -10.73 0.34 -1.46
C SER A 62 -10.82 -0.74 -2.51
N GLU A 63 -11.65 -1.72 -2.22
CA GLU A 63 -12.03 -2.69 -3.23
C GLU A 63 -12.93 -2.08 -4.27
#